data_2f8c7852bd35205560001314e59961c3
#
_entry.id   2f8c7852bd35205560001314e59961c3
#
_cell.length_a   1.000
_cell.length_b   1.000
_cell.length_c   1.000
_cell.angle_alpha   90.00
_cell.angle_beta   90.00
_cell.angle_gamma   90.00
#
_symmetry.space_group_name_H-M   'P 1'
#
loop_
_entity.id
_entity.type
_entity.pdbx_description
1 polymer ?
#
loop_
_entity_poly.entity_id
_entity_poly.type
_entity_poly.pdbx_seq_one_letter_code
_entity_poly.pdbx_strand_id
1 'polypeptide(L)'
;VVGGLLTLLVLDMGANAYASLKAISFISKADFTVTSKALNAAYTEAKTLAPNTFYRVNSDTQRSMDDPYQYNFNGISTFSSVLNTSTINALTNVGAIGSAGRVKNNDLTWPLESLLGVRQLLLVNTQSTKTTTPEYQQISSRIIDNPRYDLPAYKLIGHNDYFNIYQNPDALPVATQIYRKVPTQVQANPVLQQNAYFSTFTPETIGAIFTTTDFSGITVDNVKPLTTLTNAIATKKDKKLGATITLNVNPSTEQ
;
A
#
# COMPACT_ATOMS: atom_id res chain seq x y z
N VAL A 1 -5.54 46.14 36.79
CA VAL A 1 -6.50 45.12 36.34
C VAL A 1 -6.20 44.68 34.91
N VAL A 2 -6.15 45.54 33.90
CA VAL A 2 -5.91 45.20 32.49
C VAL A 2 -4.57 44.47 32.28
N GLY A 3 -3.47 44.95 32.91
CA GLY A 3 -2.17 44.27 32.80
C GLY A 3 -2.18 42.86 33.35
N GLY A 4 -2.86 42.61 34.48
CA GLY A 4 -3.01 41.24 35.03
C GLY A 4 -3.79 40.29 34.10
N LEU A 5 -4.83 40.80 33.47
CA LEU A 5 -5.61 40.03 32.50
C LEU A 5 -4.80 39.67 31.24
N LEU A 6 -4.01 40.62 30.75
CA LEU A 6 -3.12 40.36 29.59
C LEU A 6 -2.04 39.33 29.94
N THR A 7 -1.46 39.41 31.14
CA THR A 7 -0.48 38.42 31.60
C THR A 7 -1.08 37.03 31.69
N LEU A 8 -2.27 36.90 32.26
CA LEU A 8 -2.98 35.61 32.33
C LEU A 8 -3.30 35.04 30.94
N LEU A 9 -3.75 35.89 30.01
CA LEU A 9 -4.01 35.48 28.63
C LEU A 9 -2.74 34.95 27.93
N VAL A 10 -1.61 35.65 28.08
CA VAL A 10 -0.34 35.22 27.49
C VAL A 10 0.14 33.90 28.08
N LEU A 11 -0.01 33.72 29.40
CA LEU A 11 0.37 32.49 30.08
C LEU A 11 -0.55 31.29 29.60
N ASP A 12 -1.84 31.53 29.54
CA ASP A 12 -2.78 30.50 29.06
C ASP A 12 -2.53 30.10 27.60
N MET A 13 -2.38 31.08 26.71
CA MET A 13 -2.02 30.83 25.30
C MET A 13 -0.66 30.14 25.17
N GLY A 14 0.32 30.53 25.94
CA GLY A 14 1.66 29.94 25.96
C GLY A 14 1.64 28.48 26.44
N ALA A 15 0.90 28.21 27.53
CA ALA A 15 0.73 26.85 28.05
C ALA A 15 -0.01 25.95 27.06
N ASN A 16 -1.07 26.46 26.43
CA ASN A 16 -1.84 25.75 25.43
C ASN A 16 -1.02 25.47 24.18
N ALA A 17 -0.26 26.45 23.67
CA ALA A 17 0.65 26.27 22.54
C ALA A 17 1.73 25.22 22.85
N TYR A 18 2.35 25.29 24.02
CA TYR A 18 3.35 24.32 24.46
C TYR A 18 2.78 22.90 24.56
N ALA A 19 1.61 22.73 25.21
CA ALA A 19 0.95 21.43 25.32
C ALA A 19 0.59 20.86 23.95
N SER A 20 0.04 21.67 23.06
CA SER A 20 -0.32 21.28 21.69
C SER A 20 0.91 20.86 20.88
N LEU A 21 1.98 21.65 20.90
CA LEU A 21 3.22 21.35 20.19
C LEU A 21 3.89 20.09 20.73
N LYS A 22 3.85 19.85 22.05
CA LYS A 22 4.40 18.65 22.68
C LYS A 22 3.60 17.40 22.32
N ALA A 23 2.31 17.51 22.06
CA ALA A 23 1.45 16.42 21.64
C ALA A 23 1.62 16.02 20.17
N ILE A 24 2.22 16.89 19.34
CA ILE A 24 2.48 16.63 17.93
C ILE A 24 3.79 15.84 17.79
N SER A 25 3.75 14.70 17.13
CA SER A 25 4.95 13.93 16.76
C SER A 25 5.64 14.59 15.58
N PHE A 26 6.77 15.24 15.82
CA PHE A 26 7.61 15.80 14.77
C PHE A 26 8.65 14.78 14.30
N ILE A 27 8.88 14.74 13.00
CA ILE A 27 10.01 14.03 12.42
C ILE A 27 11.24 14.94 12.50
N SER A 28 12.39 14.41 12.88
CA SER A 28 13.62 15.21 12.89
C SER A 28 13.97 15.68 11.47
N LYS A 29 14.59 16.85 11.35
CA LYS A 29 15.05 17.35 10.05
C LYS A 29 16.05 16.38 9.40
N ALA A 30 16.89 15.74 10.19
CA ALA A 30 17.86 14.76 9.71
C ALA A 30 17.15 13.55 9.10
N ASP A 31 16.19 12.98 9.82
CA ASP A 31 15.40 11.82 9.36
C ASP A 31 14.62 12.14 8.08
N PHE A 32 14.00 13.32 8.05
CA PHE A 32 13.32 13.79 6.84
C PHE A 32 14.26 13.87 5.65
N THR A 33 15.43 14.49 5.83
CA THR A 33 16.37 14.75 4.75
C THR A 33 16.95 13.45 4.19
N VAL A 34 17.34 12.52 5.06
CA VAL A 34 17.94 11.23 4.65
C VAL A 34 16.95 10.41 3.82
N THR A 35 15.77 10.18 4.37
CA THR A 35 14.73 9.37 3.68
C THR A 35 14.30 10.04 2.38
N SER A 36 14.09 11.36 2.39
CA SER A 36 13.67 12.11 1.20
C SER A 36 14.72 12.08 0.11
N LYS A 37 16.01 12.18 0.46
CA LYS A 37 17.11 12.11 -0.51
C LYS A 37 17.19 10.74 -1.17
N ALA A 38 17.10 9.66 -0.39
CA ALA A 38 17.16 8.30 -0.89
C ALA A 38 15.97 7.95 -1.79
N LEU A 39 14.75 8.31 -1.38
CA LEU A 39 13.54 8.11 -2.19
C LEU A 39 13.60 8.94 -3.48
N ASN A 40 13.98 10.21 -3.42
CA ASN A 40 14.09 11.04 -4.61
C ASN A 40 15.12 10.49 -5.61
N ALA A 41 16.26 9.98 -5.14
CA ALA A 41 17.24 9.33 -5.99
C ALA A 41 16.66 8.07 -6.65
N ALA A 42 15.99 7.20 -5.89
CA ALA A 42 15.38 5.99 -6.41
C ALA A 42 14.29 6.28 -7.45
N TYR A 43 13.41 7.23 -7.20
CA TYR A 43 12.39 7.62 -8.19
C TYR A 43 12.97 8.31 -9.41
N THR A 44 14.06 9.07 -9.26
CA THR A 44 14.78 9.66 -10.40
C THR A 44 15.40 8.57 -11.28
N GLU A 45 16.06 7.60 -10.69
CA GLU A 45 16.62 6.44 -11.40
C GLU A 45 15.52 5.63 -12.08
N ALA A 46 14.42 5.32 -11.37
CA ALA A 46 13.28 4.61 -11.94
C ALA A 46 12.74 5.29 -13.21
N LYS A 47 12.69 6.63 -13.23
CA LYS A 47 12.28 7.40 -14.41
C LYS A 47 13.21 7.22 -15.59
N THR A 48 14.53 7.11 -15.38
CA THR A 48 15.49 6.89 -16.47
C THR A 48 15.36 5.50 -17.11
N LEU A 49 14.87 4.53 -16.34
CA LEU A 49 14.65 3.16 -16.78
C LEU A 49 13.25 2.93 -17.39
N ALA A 50 12.42 3.95 -17.41
CA ALA A 50 11.03 3.84 -17.86
C ALA A 50 10.87 4.24 -19.33
N PRO A 51 9.86 3.67 -20.03
CA PRO A 51 9.46 4.14 -21.34
C PRO A 51 8.85 5.55 -21.24
N ASN A 52 8.91 6.30 -22.34
CA ASN A 52 8.33 7.64 -22.44
C ASN A 52 6.80 7.59 -22.60
N THR A 53 6.11 6.90 -21.70
CA THR A 53 4.65 6.76 -21.65
C THR A 53 4.17 6.95 -20.22
N PHE A 54 2.88 7.21 -20.04
CA PHE A 54 2.31 7.26 -18.69
C PHE A 54 2.34 5.86 -18.04
N TYR A 55 2.83 5.79 -16.82
CA TYR A 55 2.84 4.59 -15.97
C TYR A 55 2.75 4.99 -14.50
N ARG A 56 2.42 4.03 -13.65
CA ARG A 56 2.48 4.21 -12.19
C ARG A 56 3.65 3.47 -11.58
N VAL A 57 4.07 3.99 -10.44
CA VAL A 57 5.11 3.39 -9.59
C VAL A 57 4.51 3.03 -8.26
N ASN A 58 4.84 1.85 -7.74
CA ASN A 58 4.58 1.44 -6.36
C ASN A 58 5.89 1.33 -5.59
N SER A 59 5.85 1.42 -4.27
CA SER A 59 7.00 1.23 -3.38
C SER A 59 6.57 0.53 -2.10
N ASP A 60 7.42 -0.36 -1.59
CA ASP A 60 7.26 -0.95 -0.25
C ASP A 60 7.56 0.05 0.87
N THR A 61 8.17 1.18 0.54
CA THR A 61 8.56 2.22 1.50
C THR A 61 7.71 3.45 1.30
N GLN A 62 7.09 3.91 2.38
CA GLN A 62 6.25 5.10 2.36
C GLN A 62 6.61 6.03 3.51
N ARG A 63 6.96 7.26 3.20
CA ARG A 63 7.13 8.30 4.19
C ARG A 63 5.81 9.00 4.51
N SER A 64 5.02 9.22 3.49
CA SER A 64 3.69 9.83 3.56
C SER A 64 2.81 9.27 2.45
N MET A 65 1.50 9.29 2.63
CA MET A 65 0.57 8.90 1.56
C MET A 65 0.67 9.79 0.32
N ASP A 66 1.22 10.98 0.46
CA ASP A 66 1.40 11.96 -0.61
C ASP A 66 2.82 11.97 -1.19
N ASP A 67 3.60 10.92 -0.95
CA ASP A 67 4.92 10.73 -1.57
C ASP A 67 4.88 10.86 -3.11
N PRO A 68 3.83 10.42 -3.84
CA PRO A 68 3.71 10.68 -5.27
C PRO A 68 3.81 12.16 -5.65
N TYR A 69 3.20 13.04 -4.90
CA TYR A 69 3.28 14.49 -5.14
C TYR A 69 4.66 15.04 -4.72
N GLN A 70 5.19 14.57 -3.60
CA GLN A 70 6.47 15.05 -3.08
C GLN A 70 7.65 14.69 -4.00
N TYR A 71 7.66 13.48 -4.55
CA TYR A 71 8.77 12.99 -5.39
C TYR A 71 8.44 12.98 -6.88
N ASN A 72 7.31 13.60 -7.26
CA ASN A 72 6.88 13.78 -8.65
C ASN A 72 6.87 12.47 -9.45
N PHE A 73 6.12 11.49 -8.98
CA PHE A 73 5.81 10.26 -9.71
C PHE A 73 4.31 9.96 -9.69
N ASN A 74 3.83 9.12 -10.59
CA ASN A 74 2.43 8.72 -10.60
C ASN A 74 2.26 7.51 -9.68
N GLY A 75 1.65 7.71 -8.52
CA GLY A 75 1.33 6.66 -7.54
C GLY A 75 -0.17 6.45 -7.39
N ILE A 76 -0.53 5.49 -6.55
CA ILE A 76 -1.92 5.20 -6.17
C ILE A 76 -2.22 5.79 -4.80
N SER A 77 -1.26 5.72 -3.88
CA SER A 77 -1.42 6.29 -2.53
C SER A 77 -1.65 7.79 -2.59
N THR A 78 -2.62 8.24 -1.83
CA THR A 78 -2.92 9.67 -1.67
C THR A 78 -3.75 9.94 -0.42
N PHE A 79 -3.60 11.14 0.13
CA PHE A 79 -4.49 11.70 1.14
C PHE A 79 -5.01 13.06 0.66
N SER A 80 -6.33 13.20 0.63
CA SER A 80 -6.97 14.48 0.40
C SER A 80 -8.37 14.49 1.01
N SER A 81 -8.70 15.53 1.77
CA SER A 81 -10.03 15.71 2.33
C SER A 81 -11.14 15.87 1.27
N VAL A 82 -10.75 16.15 0.02
CA VAL A 82 -11.68 16.26 -1.13
C VAL A 82 -11.60 15.06 -2.08
N LEU A 83 -10.94 13.97 -1.68
CA LEU A 83 -10.85 12.76 -2.49
C LEU A 83 -12.24 12.16 -2.71
N ASN A 84 -12.55 11.87 -3.98
CA ASN A 84 -13.86 11.35 -4.36
C ASN A 84 -14.11 9.97 -3.73
N THR A 85 -15.22 9.82 -3.02
CA THR A 85 -15.62 8.58 -2.36
C THR A 85 -15.77 7.41 -3.34
N SER A 86 -16.24 7.66 -4.56
CA SER A 86 -16.33 6.60 -5.58
C SER A 86 -14.97 6.05 -5.97
N THR A 87 -13.93 6.89 -6.03
CA THR A 87 -12.55 6.45 -6.27
C THR A 87 -12.03 5.60 -5.12
N ILE A 88 -12.27 6.03 -3.88
CA ILE A 88 -11.90 5.25 -2.68
C ILE A 88 -12.58 3.88 -2.72
N ASN A 89 -13.89 3.86 -2.93
CA ASN A 89 -14.67 2.62 -2.97
C ASN A 89 -14.21 1.70 -4.11
N ALA A 90 -13.95 2.22 -5.30
CA ALA A 90 -13.47 1.42 -6.43
C ALA A 90 -12.14 0.72 -6.11
N LEU A 91 -11.20 1.43 -5.47
CA LEU A 91 -9.90 0.87 -5.11
C LEU A 91 -10.00 -0.09 -3.91
N THR A 92 -10.81 0.23 -2.90
CA THR A 92 -10.99 -0.65 -1.74
C THR A 92 -11.75 -1.93 -2.08
N ASN A 93 -12.69 -1.88 -3.01
CA ASN A 93 -13.41 -3.06 -3.49
C ASN A 93 -12.48 -4.09 -4.16
N VAL A 94 -11.36 -3.67 -4.70
CA VAL A 94 -10.34 -4.55 -5.28
C VAL A 94 -9.17 -4.85 -4.34
N GLY A 95 -9.24 -4.42 -3.11
CA GLY A 95 -8.27 -4.80 -2.06
C GLY A 95 -7.30 -3.72 -1.63
N ALA A 96 -7.32 -2.51 -2.21
CA ALA A 96 -6.52 -1.41 -1.67
C ALA A 96 -7.02 -0.98 -0.29
N ILE A 97 -6.12 -0.52 0.56
CA ILE A 97 -6.49 -0.02 1.88
C ILE A 97 -6.98 1.41 1.76
N GLY A 98 -8.22 1.67 2.15
CA GLY A 98 -8.83 3.00 2.07
C GLY A 98 -9.71 3.35 3.25
N SER A 99 -9.87 4.65 3.48
CA SER A 99 -10.84 5.22 4.41
C SER A 99 -11.14 6.66 3.99
N ALA A 100 -11.94 7.39 4.77
CA ALA A 100 -12.30 8.78 4.45
C ALA A 100 -11.07 9.62 4.04
N GLY A 101 -11.07 10.11 2.80
CA GLY A 101 -10.05 10.99 2.25
C GLY A 101 -8.70 10.34 1.91
N ARG A 102 -8.55 9.01 2.01
CA ARG A 102 -7.25 8.35 1.76
C ARG A 102 -7.36 7.00 1.09
N VAL A 103 -6.32 6.69 0.31
CA VAL A 103 -6.06 5.36 -0.25
C VAL A 103 -4.58 5.05 -0.09
N LYS A 104 -4.28 3.80 0.23
CA LYS A 104 -2.92 3.25 0.27
C LYS A 104 -2.81 2.09 -0.71
N ASN A 105 -1.65 1.96 -1.32
CA ASN A 105 -1.30 0.90 -2.26
C ASN A 105 -0.57 -0.29 -1.62
N ASN A 106 -0.68 -0.45 -0.31
CA ASN A 106 -0.07 -1.56 0.40
C ASN A 106 -0.71 -2.89 0.01
N ASP A 107 0.11 -3.93 -0.02
CA ASP A 107 -0.31 -5.32 -0.20
C ASP A 107 -1.13 -5.57 -1.50
N LEU A 108 -0.90 -4.75 -2.55
CA LEU A 108 -1.48 -5.00 -3.85
C LEU A 108 -0.85 -6.25 -4.49
N THR A 109 -1.67 -7.04 -5.18
CA THR A 109 -1.21 -8.21 -5.92
C THR A 109 -0.69 -7.83 -7.30
N TRP A 110 0.24 -8.62 -7.87
CA TRP A 110 0.74 -8.42 -9.23
C TRP A 110 -0.38 -8.23 -10.29
N PRO A 111 -1.46 -9.05 -10.33
CA PRO A 111 -2.53 -8.81 -11.29
C PRO A 111 -3.22 -7.46 -11.08
N LEU A 112 -3.47 -7.07 -9.83
CA LEU A 112 -4.09 -5.78 -9.54
C LEU A 112 -3.18 -4.62 -9.90
N GLU A 113 -1.89 -4.70 -9.62
CA GLU A 113 -0.91 -3.70 -10.05
C GLU A 113 -0.84 -3.61 -11.58
N SER A 114 -0.92 -4.75 -12.27
CA SER A 114 -0.99 -4.77 -13.75
C SER A 114 -2.23 -4.03 -14.24
N LEU A 115 -3.41 -4.32 -13.67
CA LEU A 115 -4.66 -3.64 -14.00
C LEU A 115 -4.59 -2.13 -13.76
N LEU A 116 -3.96 -1.72 -12.67
CA LEU A 116 -3.82 -0.30 -12.31
C LEU A 116 -2.68 0.40 -13.05
N GLY A 117 -1.98 -0.27 -13.95
CA GLY A 117 -0.88 0.30 -14.73
C GLY A 117 0.36 0.60 -13.90
N VAL A 118 0.58 -0.13 -12.82
CA VAL A 118 1.81 -0.07 -12.02
C VAL A 118 2.91 -0.83 -12.77
N ARG A 119 3.78 -0.09 -13.43
CA ARG A 119 4.86 -0.64 -14.25
C ARG A 119 6.16 -0.83 -13.50
N GLN A 120 6.39 -0.04 -12.47
CA GLN A 120 7.61 -0.15 -11.67
C GLN A 120 7.26 -0.34 -10.20
N LEU A 121 8.04 -1.21 -9.56
CA LEU A 121 7.99 -1.50 -8.13
C LEU A 121 9.37 -1.24 -7.53
N LEU A 122 9.43 -0.36 -6.53
CA LEU A 122 10.62 -0.05 -5.77
C LEU A 122 10.56 -0.80 -4.43
N LEU A 123 11.54 -1.65 -4.18
CA LEU A 123 11.66 -2.38 -2.92
C LEU A 123 12.98 -2.06 -2.24
N VAL A 124 12.99 -1.98 -0.92
CA VAL A 124 14.23 -1.80 -0.16
C VAL A 124 15.20 -2.94 -0.49
N ASN A 125 16.43 -2.57 -0.82
CA ASN A 125 17.48 -3.52 -1.17
C ASN A 125 18.04 -4.21 0.07
N THR A 126 17.47 -5.34 0.44
CA THR A 126 17.87 -6.13 1.62
C THR A 126 19.24 -6.80 1.47
N GLN A 127 19.80 -6.83 0.26
CA GLN A 127 21.14 -7.36 -0.05
C GLN A 127 22.21 -6.25 -0.09
N SER A 128 21.86 -5.02 0.28
CA SER A 128 22.80 -3.91 0.30
C SER A 128 23.91 -4.12 1.32
N THR A 129 25.12 -3.68 0.97
CA THR A 129 26.25 -3.58 1.92
C THR A 129 26.06 -2.48 2.96
N LYS A 130 25.04 -1.62 2.80
CA LYS A 130 24.70 -0.49 3.67
C LYS A 130 23.70 -0.82 4.77
N THR A 131 23.24 -2.07 4.90
CA THR A 131 22.19 -2.49 5.83
C THR A 131 22.41 -2.05 7.29
N THR A 132 23.67 -1.88 7.71
CA THR A 132 24.04 -1.45 9.07
C THR A 132 24.17 0.06 9.23
N THR A 133 24.05 0.85 8.16
CA THR A 133 24.16 2.31 8.25
C THR A 133 22.90 2.92 8.85
N PRO A 134 23.00 4.03 9.60
CA PRO A 134 21.83 4.72 10.14
C PRO A 134 20.83 5.13 9.05
N GLU A 135 21.32 5.53 7.89
CA GLU A 135 20.50 5.91 6.74
C GLU A 135 19.65 4.74 6.23
N TYR A 136 20.26 3.57 6.06
CA TYR A 136 19.54 2.37 5.63
C TYR A 136 18.51 1.95 6.67
N GLN A 137 18.88 1.92 7.97
CA GLN A 137 17.97 1.57 9.05
C GLN A 137 16.76 2.49 9.08
N GLN A 138 16.95 3.76 8.79
CA GLN A 138 15.88 4.74 8.72
C GLN A 138 14.93 4.52 7.54
N ILE A 139 15.47 4.16 6.38
CA ILE A 139 14.68 3.82 5.18
C ILE A 139 13.91 2.51 5.42
N SER A 140 14.58 1.48 5.91
CA SER A 140 13.96 0.16 6.16
C SER A 140 12.87 0.20 7.23
N SER A 141 12.98 1.12 8.20
CA SER A 141 11.93 1.34 9.20
C SER A 141 10.62 1.91 8.62
N ARG A 142 10.63 2.31 7.35
CA ARG A 142 9.47 2.85 6.63
C ARG A 142 8.84 1.85 5.68
N ILE A 143 9.29 0.61 5.70
CA ILE A 143 8.65 -0.46 4.93
C ILE A 143 7.23 -0.66 5.45
N ILE A 144 6.29 -0.67 4.52
CA ILE A 144 4.85 -0.75 4.78
C ILE A 144 4.21 -2.02 4.23
N ASP A 145 4.87 -2.67 3.29
CA ASP A 145 4.38 -3.89 2.65
C ASP A 145 4.92 -5.15 3.33
N ASN A 146 4.14 -6.22 3.22
CA ASN A 146 4.59 -7.57 3.56
C ASN A 146 5.55 -8.10 2.48
N PRO A 147 6.29 -9.20 2.77
CA PRO A 147 7.10 -9.85 1.74
C PRO A 147 6.28 -10.18 0.49
N ARG A 148 6.81 -9.81 -0.67
CA ARG A 148 6.14 -9.99 -1.96
C ARG A 148 6.38 -11.41 -2.49
N TYR A 149 5.38 -12.28 -2.34
CA TYR A 149 5.43 -13.65 -2.86
C TYR A 149 5.28 -13.70 -4.39
N ASP A 150 4.72 -12.64 -5.00
CA ASP A 150 4.54 -12.47 -6.43
C ASP A 150 5.72 -11.81 -7.13
N LEU A 151 6.81 -11.52 -6.41
CA LEU A 151 8.01 -10.89 -6.95
C LEU A 151 8.63 -11.62 -8.16
N PRO A 152 8.57 -12.97 -8.28
CA PRO A 152 9.05 -13.65 -9.48
C PRO A 152 8.35 -13.25 -10.79
N ALA A 153 7.16 -12.65 -10.72
CA ALA A 153 6.47 -12.10 -11.89
C ALA A 153 7.07 -10.77 -12.40
N TYR A 154 7.96 -10.16 -11.61
CA TYR A 154 8.61 -8.90 -11.95
C TYR A 154 10.05 -9.13 -12.40
N LYS A 155 10.55 -8.22 -13.22
CA LYS A 155 11.95 -8.24 -13.70
C LYS A 155 12.76 -7.18 -12.97
N LEU A 156 13.85 -7.55 -12.31
CA LEU A 156 14.81 -6.58 -11.77
C LEU A 156 15.46 -5.83 -12.95
N ILE A 157 15.36 -4.49 -12.97
CA ILE A 157 15.87 -3.63 -14.03
C ILE A 157 16.92 -2.63 -13.56
N GLY A 158 17.06 -2.42 -12.26
CA GLY A 158 18.05 -1.53 -11.67
C GLY A 158 18.11 -1.69 -10.16
N HIS A 159 19.18 -1.17 -9.57
CA HIS A 159 19.33 -1.13 -8.11
C HIS A 159 20.31 -0.03 -7.70
N ASN A 160 20.16 0.46 -6.50
CA ASN A 160 21.16 1.30 -5.84
C ASN A 160 21.40 0.81 -4.40
N ASP A 161 22.13 1.58 -3.62
CA ASP A 161 22.45 1.21 -2.23
C ASP A 161 21.23 0.96 -1.34
N TYR A 162 20.08 1.52 -1.68
CA TYR A 162 18.89 1.48 -0.84
C TYR A 162 17.71 0.75 -1.47
N PHE A 163 17.60 0.73 -2.79
CA PHE A 163 16.43 0.21 -3.50
C PHE A 163 16.79 -0.70 -4.65
N ASN A 164 15.99 -1.74 -4.84
CA ASN A 164 15.87 -2.51 -6.08
C ASN A 164 14.69 -1.97 -6.88
N ILE A 165 14.85 -1.82 -8.18
CA ILE A 165 13.83 -1.35 -9.11
C ILE A 165 13.40 -2.51 -9.98
N TYR A 166 12.14 -2.90 -9.87
CA TYR A 166 11.55 -3.98 -10.64
C TYR A 166 10.59 -3.42 -11.68
N GLN A 167 10.51 -4.09 -12.82
CA GLN A 167 9.54 -3.82 -13.87
C GLN A 167 8.45 -4.87 -13.86
N ASN A 168 7.19 -4.43 -13.90
CA ASN A 168 6.04 -5.26 -14.20
C ASN A 168 5.89 -5.33 -15.74
N PRO A 169 6.15 -6.48 -16.38
CA PRO A 169 6.06 -6.60 -17.84
C PRO A 169 4.61 -6.51 -18.33
N ASP A 170 3.65 -6.87 -17.48
CA ASP A 170 2.23 -7.00 -17.83
C ASP A 170 1.39 -5.79 -17.41
N ALA A 171 2.04 -4.69 -16.99
CA ALA A 171 1.34 -3.47 -16.63
C ALA A 171 0.52 -2.92 -17.82
N LEU A 172 -0.79 -2.85 -17.66
CA LEU A 172 -1.70 -2.31 -18.66
C LEU A 172 -1.51 -0.80 -18.85
N PRO A 173 -1.73 -0.28 -20.06
CA PRO A 173 -1.76 1.16 -20.26
C PRO A 173 -2.96 1.76 -19.51
N VAL A 174 -2.88 3.07 -19.20
CA VAL A 174 -3.95 3.79 -18.49
C VAL A 174 -5.30 3.75 -19.21
N ALA A 175 -5.24 3.69 -20.53
CA ALA A 175 -6.43 3.48 -21.37
C ALA A 175 -6.32 2.10 -22.01
N THR A 176 -7.17 1.19 -21.59
CA THR A 176 -7.23 -0.18 -22.09
C THR A 176 -8.63 -0.48 -22.61
N GLN A 177 -8.71 -1.17 -23.75
CA GLN A 177 -9.97 -1.60 -24.32
C GLN A 177 -10.61 -2.66 -23.40
N ILE A 178 -11.90 -2.51 -23.14
CA ILE A 178 -12.72 -3.53 -22.48
C ILE A 178 -13.68 -4.15 -23.52
N TYR A 179 -13.90 -5.44 -23.39
CA TYR A 179 -14.74 -6.21 -24.32
C TYR A 179 -16.11 -6.52 -23.73
N ARG A 180 -16.27 -6.40 -22.43
CA ARG A 180 -17.51 -6.70 -21.72
C ARG A 180 -17.89 -5.56 -20.79
N LYS A 181 -19.18 -5.48 -20.45
CA LYS A 181 -19.68 -4.51 -19.48
C LYS A 181 -18.97 -4.68 -18.14
N VAL A 182 -18.46 -3.60 -17.59
CA VAL A 182 -17.88 -3.59 -16.24
C VAL A 182 -18.94 -4.03 -15.23
N PRO A 183 -18.62 -4.97 -14.32
CA PRO A 183 -19.55 -5.41 -13.28
C PRO A 183 -20.03 -4.24 -12.42
N THR A 184 -21.32 -4.07 -12.29
CA THR A 184 -21.93 -3.05 -11.42
C THR A 184 -22.16 -3.57 -10.01
N GLN A 185 -22.25 -4.90 -9.85
CA GLN A 185 -22.39 -5.53 -8.56
C GLN A 185 -21.02 -5.67 -7.89
N VAL A 186 -20.89 -5.13 -6.68
CA VAL A 186 -19.68 -5.24 -5.88
C VAL A 186 -19.66 -6.60 -5.18
N GLN A 187 -18.56 -7.33 -5.35
CA GLN A 187 -18.31 -8.56 -4.60
C GLN A 187 -17.85 -8.24 -3.19
N ALA A 188 -18.30 -9.02 -2.21
CA ALA A 188 -17.85 -8.85 -0.82
C ALA A 188 -16.36 -9.21 -0.63
N ASN A 189 -15.82 -10.07 -1.49
CA ASN A 189 -14.42 -10.48 -1.48
C ASN A 189 -13.65 -9.73 -2.57
N PRO A 190 -12.60 -8.97 -2.23
CA PRO A 190 -11.80 -8.21 -3.19
C PRO A 190 -11.18 -9.07 -4.29
N VAL A 191 -10.81 -10.31 -3.98
CA VAL A 191 -10.22 -11.25 -4.95
C VAL A 191 -11.26 -11.65 -6.01
N LEU A 192 -12.50 -11.91 -5.60
CA LEU A 192 -13.60 -12.18 -6.53
C LEU A 192 -13.94 -10.94 -7.37
N GLN A 193 -13.82 -9.76 -6.78
CA GLN A 193 -14.00 -8.50 -7.51
C GLN A 193 -12.92 -8.31 -8.57
N GLN A 194 -11.66 -8.64 -8.25
CA GLN A 194 -10.57 -8.64 -9.23
C GLN A 194 -10.87 -9.60 -10.39
N ASN A 195 -11.26 -10.85 -10.10
CA ASN A 195 -11.66 -11.80 -11.14
C ASN A 195 -12.75 -11.25 -12.06
N ALA A 196 -13.76 -10.60 -11.47
CA ALA A 196 -14.87 -10.00 -12.24
C ALA A 196 -14.38 -8.87 -13.16
N TYR A 197 -13.42 -8.04 -12.71
CA TYR A 197 -12.84 -7.01 -13.57
C TYR A 197 -11.96 -7.60 -14.66
N PHE A 198 -11.08 -8.53 -14.35
CA PHE A 198 -10.20 -9.14 -15.36
C PHE A 198 -10.98 -9.80 -16.51
N SER A 199 -12.11 -10.39 -16.22
CA SER A 199 -12.97 -11.00 -17.25
C SER A 199 -13.50 -9.98 -18.27
N THR A 200 -13.40 -8.67 -18.01
CA THR A 200 -13.85 -7.65 -18.95
C THR A 200 -12.82 -7.28 -20.03
N PHE A 201 -11.55 -7.63 -19.82
CA PHE A 201 -10.44 -7.24 -20.70
C PHE A 201 -10.17 -8.22 -21.85
N THR A 202 -10.88 -9.34 -21.90
CA THR A 202 -10.72 -10.32 -22.98
C THR A 202 -12.03 -10.56 -23.71
N PRO A 203 -12.00 -10.80 -25.05
CA PRO A 203 -13.17 -11.18 -25.81
C PRO A 203 -13.66 -12.59 -25.43
N GLU A 204 -12.74 -13.45 -25.03
CA GLU A 204 -13.01 -14.83 -24.62
C GLU A 204 -13.32 -14.90 -23.13
N THR A 205 -14.01 -15.97 -22.72
CA THR A 205 -14.21 -16.24 -21.30
C THR A 205 -12.93 -16.85 -20.76
N ILE A 206 -12.18 -16.07 -20.00
CA ILE A 206 -11.03 -16.58 -19.24
C ILE A 206 -11.52 -17.18 -17.93
N GLY A 207 -10.82 -18.20 -17.43
CA GLY A 207 -11.00 -18.69 -16.07
C GLY A 207 -10.70 -17.62 -15.03
N ALA A 208 -11.02 -17.91 -13.78
CA ALA A 208 -10.67 -17.04 -12.66
C ALA A 208 -9.14 -16.98 -12.52
N ILE A 209 -8.58 -15.76 -12.37
CA ILE A 209 -7.14 -15.56 -12.09
C ILE A 209 -6.83 -16.08 -10.68
N PHE A 210 -7.76 -15.89 -9.76
CA PHE A 210 -7.65 -16.38 -8.41
C PHE A 210 -8.69 -17.49 -8.18
N THR A 211 -8.23 -18.62 -7.69
CA THR A 211 -9.09 -19.73 -7.28
C THR A 211 -9.19 -19.79 -5.76
N THR A 212 -10.26 -20.36 -5.27
CA THR A 212 -10.41 -20.64 -3.83
C THR A 212 -9.54 -21.83 -3.45
N THR A 213 -8.88 -21.74 -2.31
CA THR A 213 -8.14 -22.85 -1.73
C THR A 213 -8.98 -23.47 -0.62
N ASP A 214 -9.09 -24.80 -0.62
CA ASP A 214 -9.79 -25.55 0.42
C ASP A 214 -8.91 -25.64 1.66
N PHE A 215 -9.54 -25.51 2.83
CA PHE A 215 -8.91 -25.64 4.13
C PHE A 215 -9.35 -26.92 4.81
N SER A 216 -8.40 -27.68 5.36
CA SER A 216 -8.70 -28.86 6.17
C SER A 216 -9.10 -28.54 7.61
N GLY A 217 -8.83 -27.33 8.06
CA GLY A 217 -9.22 -26.86 9.38
C GLY A 217 -8.80 -25.42 9.65
N ILE A 218 -9.47 -24.80 10.62
CA ILE A 218 -9.18 -23.47 11.11
C ILE A 218 -9.02 -23.55 12.62
N THR A 219 -7.87 -23.12 13.12
CA THR A 219 -7.64 -22.93 14.55
C THR A 219 -7.50 -21.46 14.85
N VAL A 220 -8.23 -20.98 15.86
CA VAL A 220 -8.21 -19.56 16.26
C VAL A 220 -7.83 -19.44 17.72
N ASP A 221 -6.88 -18.53 18.01
CA ASP A 221 -6.54 -18.12 19.35
C ASP A 221 -6.82 -16.63 19.54
N ASN A 222 -7.44 -16.27 20.64
CA ASN A 222 -7.86 -14.92 20.97
C ASN A 222 -8.66 -14.20 19.84
N VAL A 223 -9.43 -14.94 19.06
CA VAL A 223 -10.33 -14.42 18.02
C VAL A 223 -11.76 -14.85 18.33
N LYS A 224 -12.72 -13.98 18.09
CA LYS A 224 -14.14 -14.35 18.17
C LYS A 224 -14.44 -15.42 17.12
N PRO A 225 -15.37 -16.36 17.41
CA PRO A 225 -15.72 -17.41 16.45
C PRO A 225 -16.01 -16.82 15.07
N LEU A 226 -15.35 -17.38 14.05
CA LEU A 226 -15.61 -17.07 12.65
C LEU A 226 -16.68 -18.05 12.15
N THR A 227 -17.81 -17.53 11.72
CA THR A 227 -18.90 -18.36 11.17
C THR A 227 -18.67 -18.73 9.70
N THR A 228 -17.97 -17.88 8.96
CA THR A 228 -17.53 -18.13 7.58
C THR A 228 -16.27 -17.31 7.28
N LEU A 229 -15.35 -17.84 6.46
CA LEU A 229 -14.15 -17.10 6.04
C LEU A 229 -14.41 -16.09 4.94
N THR A 230 -15.46 -16.24 4.18
CA THR A 230 -15.74 -15.44 2.98
C THR A 230 -16.06 -13.97 3.26
N ASN A 231 -16.51 -13.63 4.47
CA ASN A 231 -16.90 -12.25 4.86
C ASN A 231 -16.55 -11.93 6.32
N ALA A 232 -15.68 -12.71 6.95
CA ALA A 232 -15.42 -12.56 8.37
C ALA A 232 -14.36 -11.50 8.64
N ILE A 233 -14.75 -10.44 9.33
CA ILE A 233 -13.79 -9.55 9.99
C ILE A 233 -13.37 -10.24 11.30
N ALA A 234 -12.11 -10.69 11.34
CA ALA A 234 -11.54 -11.26 12.55
C ALA A 234 -11.49 -10.20 13.67
N THR A 235 -12.18 -10.46 14.77
CA THR A 235 -12.20 -9.56 15.91
C THR A 235 -11.55 -10.22 17.11
N LYS A 236 -10.57 -9.55 17.74
CA LYS A 236 -9.94 -10.04 18.97
C LYS A 236 -10.94 -10.15 20.13
N LYS A 237 -10.86 -11.22 20.92
CA LYS A 237 -11.59 -11.35 22.19
C LYS A 237 -11.00 -10.43 23.25
N ASP A 238 -9.69 -10.42 23.41
CA ASP A 238 -8.95 -9.50 24.26
C ASP A 238 -8.04 -8.62 23.42
N LYS A 239 -8.26 -7.30 23.47
CA LYS A 239 -7.52 -6.31 22.67
C LYS A 239 -6.05 -6.19 23.08
N LYS A 240 -5.69 -6.59 24.31
CA LYS A 240 -4.33 -6.50 24.85
C LYS A 240 -3.44 -7.67 24.44
N LEU A 241 -4.03 -8.81 24.12
CA LEU A 241 -3.31 -10.02 23.74
C LEU A 241 -3.10 -10.11 22.23
N GLY A 242 -2.09 -10.86 21.80
CA GLY A 242 -1.92 -11.30 20.43
C GLY A 242 -3.14 -12.10 19.95
N ALA A 243 -3.34 -12.21 18.67
CA ALA A 243 -4.38 -13.05 18.07
C ALA A 243 -3.79 -13.83 16.91
N THR A 244 -4.09 -15.12 16.81
CA THR A 244 -3.58 -16.01 15.77
C THR A 244 -4.74 -16.73 15.11
N ILE A 245 -4.70 -16.80 13.78
CA ILE A 245 -5.55 -17.65 12.96
C ILE A 245 -4.63 -18.59 12.20
N THR A 246 -4.77 -19.87 12.44
CA THR A 246 -4.03 -20.91 11.72
C THR A 246 -4.95 -21.60 10.74
N LEU A 247 -4.55 -21.63 9.48
CA LEU A 247 -5.26 -22.30 8.40
C LEU A 247 -4.46 -23.52 7.96
N ASN A 248 -5.08 -24.69 7.99
CA ASN A 248 -4.49 -25.88 7.38
C ASN A 248 -4.93 -25.92 5.91
N VAL A 249 -4.01 -25.54 5.04
CA VAL A 249 -4.25 -25.48 3.58
C VAL A 249 -3.94 -26.84 2.99
N ASN A 250 -4.89 -27.41 2.26
CA ASN A 250 -4.60 -28.57 1.43
C ASN A 250 -3.82 -28.10 0.19
N PRO A 251 -2.60 -28.62 -0.06
CA PRO A 251 -1.89 -28.26 -1.28
C PRO A 251 -2.75 -28.68 -2.46
N SER A 252 -3.00 -27.76 -3.39
CA SER A 252 -3.66 -28.11 -4.64
C SER A 252 -2.75 -29.07 -5.42
N THR A 253 -3.30 -30.15 -5.92
CA THR A 253 -2.60 -31.13 -6.77
C THR A 253 -2.47 -30.64 -8.21
N GLU A 254 -2.93 -29.45 -8.53
CA GLU A 254 -2.77 -28.81 -9.84
C GLU A 254 -1.51 -27.93 -9.86
N GLN A 255 -0.49 -28.43 -10.52
CA GLN A 255 0.64 -27.66 -11.02
C GLN A 255 0.33 -27.19 -12.43
#